data_f99405fbcd670cf858ba2d1a98f83f0c
#
_entry.id   f99405fbcd670cf858ba2d1a98f83f0c
#
_cell.length_a   1.000
_cell.length_b   1.000
_cell.length_c   1.000
_cell.angle_alpha   90.00
_cell.angle_beta   90.00
_cell.angle_gamma   90.00
#
_symmetry.space_group_name_H-M   'P 1'
#
loop_
_entity.id
_entity.type
_entity.pdbx_description
1 polymer ?
#
loop_
_entity_poly.entity_id
_entity_poly.type
_entity_poly.pdbx_seq_one_letter_code
_entity_poly.pdbx_strand_id
1 'polypeptide(L)'
;SRLDDYPHQFSGGMRQRVMIAMGLSCDPQLLIADEPTTALDVTIQAQILDLLRSLNTDLGTAVILISHDLGVIANICSRVVVMYAGEVVEEGSPEELLSDPRHPYTWALLNAAPRLDSATHGRKLVTIQGQPPDRRAWPTGCRFRARCPFAIEDCAQHPDLLPLTETRSTRCWVTQRGGALHVPARPQVAAAPRAESAKPLLVLEGLKKHF
;
A
#
# COMPACT_ATOMS: atom_id res chain seq x y z
N SER A 1 -24.79 28.92 -5.35
CA SER A 1 -23.40 28.87 -5.84
C SER A 1 -22.49 28.78 -4.65
N ARG A 2 -21.48 27.92 -4.69
CA ARG A 2 -20.45 27.79 -3.64
C ARG A 2 -19.14 28.50 -4.00
N LEU A 3 -19.20 29.38 -4.99
CA LEU A 3 -18.02 30.10 -5.48
C LEU A 3 -17.46 31.10 -4.45
N ASP A 4 -18.31 31.53 -3.51
CA ASP A 4 -17.94 32.48 -2.46
C ASP A 4 -17.56 31.79 -1.14
N ASP A 5 -17.63 30.43 -1.10
CA ASP A 5 -17.30 29.67 0.09
C ASP A 5 -15.78 29.55 0.28
N TYR A 6 -15.33 29.66 1.54
CA TYR A 6 -13.92 29.43 1.87
C TYR A 6 -13.57 27.93 1.90
N PRO A 7 -12.29 27.56 1.64
CA PRO A 7 -11.87 26.14 1.63
C PRO A 7 -12.21 25.35 2.89
N HIS A 8 -12.28 25.98 4.06
CA HIS A 8 -12.62 25.31 5.32
C HIS A 8 -14.11 24.96 5.44
N GLN A 9 -14.97 25.54 4.60
CA GLN A 9 -16.41 25.25 4.54
C GLN A 9 -16.72 24.03 3.66
N PHE A 10 -15.73 23.55 2.88
CA PHE A 10 -15.87 22.36 2.07
C PHE A 10 -15.58 21.08 2.88
N SER A 11 -16.33 20.02 2.58
CA SER A 11 -15.97 18.68 3.06
C SER A 11 -14.63 18.21 2.47
N GLY A 12 -14.00 17.19 3.08
CA GLY A 12 -12.76 16.61 2.58
C GLY A 12 -12.84 16.22 1.11
N GLY A 13 -13.87 15.49 0.71
CA GLY A 13 -14.07 15.07 -0.68
C GLY A 13 -14.34 16.23 -1.64
N MET A 14 -14.98 17.30 -1.18
CA MET A 14 -15.17 18.51 -2.00
C MET A 14 -13.83 19.22 -2.25
N ARG A 15 -13.02 19.37 -1.20
CA ARG A 15 -11.67 19.97 -1.33
C ARG A 15 -10.82 19.14 -2.30
N GLN A 16 -10.87 17.81 -2.20
CA GLN A 16 -10.12 16.94 -3.09
C GLN A 16 -10.54 17.10 -4.56
N ARG A 17 -11.84 17.17 -4.83
CA ARG A 17 -12.34 17.43 -6.20
C ARG A 17 -11.93 18.79 -6.74
N VAL A 18 -11.92 19.84 -5.91
CA VAL A 18 -11.41 21.14 -6.30
C VAL A 18 -9.92 21.10 -6.62
N MET A 19 -9.11 20.39 -5.81
CA MET A 19 -7.68 20.22 -6.08
C MET A 19 -7.42 19.47 -7.39
N ILE A 20 -8.20 18.41 -7.67
CA ILE A 20 -8.11 17.69 -8.95
C ILE A 20 -8.50 18.62 -10.11
N ALA A 21 -9.59 19.37 -9.99
CA ALA A 21 -10.01 20.32 -11.02
C ALA A 21 -8.96 21.40 -11.28
N MET A 22 -8.30 21.90 -10.24
CA MET A 22 -7.17 22.83 -10.36
C MET A 22 -5.99 22.19 -11.10
N GLY A 23 -5.64 20.93 -10.76
CA GLY A 23 -4.58 20.19 -11.44
C GLY A 23 -4.86 19.97 -12.93
N LEU A 24 -6.14 19.84 -13.30
CA LEU A 24 -6.58 19.61 -14.68
C LEU A 24 -6.78 20.89 -15.50
N SER A 25 -6.81 22.05 -14.86
CA SER A 25 -7.16 23.32 -15.52
C SER A 25 -6.24 23.74 -16.66
N CYS A 26 -5.03 23.16 -16.73
CA CYS A 26 -4.03 23.42 -17.78
C CYS A 26 -3.91 22.25 -18.78
N ASP A 27 -4.87 21.33 -18.82
CA ASP A 27 -4.90 20.18 -19.71
C ASP A 27 -3.57 19.36 -19.69
N PRO A 28 -3.16 18.86 -18.51
CA PRO A 28 -1.88 18.18 -18.34
C PRO A 28 -1.86 16.80 -19.01
N GLN A 29 -0.73 16.43 -19.59
CA GLN A 29 -0.51 15.06 -20.09
C GLN A 29 -0.24 14.07 -18.95
N LEU A 30 0.20 14.54 -17.79
CA LEU A 30 0.52 13.74 -16.60
C LEU A 30 -0.03 14.40 -15.35
N LEU A 31 -0.80 13.65 -14.58
CA LEU A 31 -1.28 14.03 -13.24
C LEU A 31 -0.56 13.18 -12.18
N ILE A 32 0.04 13.84 -11.18
CA ILE A 32 0.62 13.18 -10.01
C ILE A 32 -0.35 13.35 -8.84
N ALA A 33 -0.91 12.24 -8.37
CA ALA A 33 -1.84 12.19 -7.24
C ALA A 33 -1.14 11.57 -6.02
N ASP A 34 -0.71 12.43 -5.10
CA ASP A 34 -0.02 12.03 -3.88
C ASP A 34 -1.03 11.87 -2.74
N GLU A 35 -1.23 10.61 -2.30
CA GLU A 35 -2.18 10.24 -1.25
C GLU A 35 -3.60 10.84 -1.45
N PRO A 36 -4.22 10.75 -2.64
CA PRO A 36 -5.42 11.51 -2.98
C PRO A 36 -6.67 11.09 -2.19
N THR A 37 -6.61 9.98 -1.48
CA THR A 37 -7.73 9.43 -0.70
C THR A 37 -7.51 9.47 0.81
N THR A 38 -6.39 10.04 1.27
CA THR A 38 -6.08 10.14 2.70
C THR A 38 -7.10 11.00 3.44
N ALA A 39 -7.56 10.51 4.60
CA ALA A 39 -8.58 11.13 5.46
C ALA A 39 -9.98 11.29 4.81
N LEU A 40 -10.28 10.49 3.78
CA LEU A 40 -11.61 10.39 3.20
C LEU A 40 -12.33 9.13 3.71
N ASP A 41 -13.66 9.19 3.81
CA ASP A 41 -14.46 7.99 4.03
C ASP A 41 -14.46 7.09 2.79
N VAL A 42 -14.75 5.80 2.98
CA VAL A 42 -14.67 4.76 1.94
C VAL A 42 -15.50 5.09 0.70
N THR A 43 -16.67 5.70 0.88
CA THR A 43 -17.55 6.05 -0.23
C THR A 43 -16.96 7.18 -1.08
N ILE A 44 -16.45 8.22 -0.44
CA ILE A 44 -15.80 9.34 -1.13
C ILE A 44 -14.48 8.89 -1.76
N GLN A 45 -13.71 8.02 -1.07
CA GLN A 45 -12.52 7.41 -1.64
C GLN A 45 -12.83 6.71 -2.96
N ALA A 46 -13.84 5.84 -3.01
CA ALA A 46 -14.23 5.16 -4.25
C ALA A 46 -14.57 6.16 -5.37
N GLN A 47 -15.31 7.23 -5.07
CA GLN A 47 -15.66 8.26 -6.06
C GLN A 47 -14.45 9.02 -6.61
N ILE A 48 -13.45 9.32 -5.76
CA ILE A 48 -12.20 9.96 -6.21
C ILE A 48 -11.39 9.02 -7.10
N LEU A 49 -11.34 7.74 -6.75
CA LEU A 49 -10.62 6.74 -7.53
C LEU A 49 -11.28 6.50 -8.90
N ASP A 50 -12.61 6.46 -8.96
CA ASP A 50 -13.35 6.37 -10.22
C ASP A 50 -13.13 7.62 -11.09
N LEU A 51 -13.08 8.81 -10.47
CA LEU A 51 -12.73 10.04 -11.18
C LEU A 51 -11.33 9.95 -11.78
N LEU A 52 -10.30 9.52 -11.01
CA LEU A 52 -8.93 9.36 -11.52
C LEU A 52 -8.85 8.34 -12.67
N ARG A 53 -9.63 7.27 -12.60
CA ARG A 53 -9.73 6.28 -13.68
C ARG A 53 -10.34 6.89 -14.94
N SER A 54 -11.43 7.65 -14.83
CA SER A 54 -12.08 8.31 -15.97
C SER A 54 -11.16 9.34 -16.63
N LEU A 55 -10.33 10.07 -15.88
CA LEU A 55 -9.34 10.98 -16.45
C LEU A 55 -8.33 10.26 -17.37
N ASN A 56 -7.93 9.05 -16.99
CA ASN A 56 -7.03 8.26 -17.83
C ASN A 56 -7.74 7.69 -19.06
N THR A 57 -8.97 7.14 -18.90
CA THR A 57 -9.70 6.48 -19.99
C THR A 57 -10.31 7.47 -20.98
N ASP A 58 -10.88 8.57 -20.48
CA ASP A 58 -11.69 9.50 -21.30
C ASP A 58 -10.87 10.65 -21.87
N LEU A 59 -9.87 11.13 -21.12
CA LEU A 59 -9.02 12.26 -21.51
C LEU A 59 -7.61 11.82 -21.94
N GLY A 60 -7.22 10.56 -21.73
CA GLY A 60 -5.88 10.06 -22.05
C GLY A 60 -4.77 10.63 -21.15
N THR A 61 -5.13 11.32 -20.06
CA THR A 61 -4.16 11.84 -19.10
C THR A 61 -3.47 10.69 -18.34
N ALA A 62 -2.15 10.63 -18.39
CA ALA A 62 -1.40 9.67 -17.59
C ALA A 62 -1.52 10.02 -16.10
N VAL A 63 -1.68 9.01 -15.23
CA VAL A 63 -1.82 9.23 -13.79
C VAL A 63 -0.74 8.46 -13.04
N ILE A 64 0.06 9.15 -12.24
CA ILE A 64 0.92 8.55 -11.22
C ILE A 64 0.18 8.65 -9.88
N LEU A 65 -0.21 7.49 -9.34
CA LEU A 65 -0.88 7.40 -8.05
C LEU A 65 0.13 6.99 -6.97
N ILE A 66 0.34 7.83 -5.96
CA ILE A 66 1.14 7.50 -4.78
C ILE A 66 0.16 7.14 -3.66
N SER A 67 0.29 5.95 -3.10
CA SER A 67 -0.57 5.47 -2.01
C SER A 67 0.12 4.40 -1.19
N HIS A 68 -0.25 4.30 0.08
CA HIS A 68 0.11 3.19 0.96
C HIS A 68 -0.98 2.09 0.98
N ASP A 69 -2.11 2.29 0.31
CA ASP A 69 -3.21 1.33 0.23
C ASP A 69 -3.03 0.39 -0.97
N LEU A 70 -2.58 -0.83 -0.69
CA LEU A 70 -2.36 -1.86 -1.71
C LEU A 70 -3.65 -2.29 -2.41
N GLY A 71 -4.80 -2.21 -1.72
CA GLY A 71 -6.11 -2.51 -2.32
C GLY A 71 -6.50 -1.49 -3.37
N VAL A 72 -6.22 -0.21 -3.13
CA VAL A 72 -6.40 0.86 -4.10
C VAL A 72 -5.53 0.64 -5.33
N ILE A 73 -4.24 0.42 -5.11
CA ILE A 73 -3.24 0.20 -6.18
C ILE A 73 -3.64 -1.00 -7.05
N ALA A 74 -4.05 -2.11 -6.44
CA ALA A 74 -4.44 -3.34 -7.13
C ALA A 74 -5.59 -3.15 -8.12
N ASN A 75 -6.53 -2.24 -7.81
CA ASN A 75 -7.75 -2.06 -8.59
C ASN A 75 -7.63 -0.99 -9.69
N ILE A 76 -6.63 -0.11 -9.63
CA ILE A 76 -6.58 1.07 -10.50
C ILE A 76 -5.35 1.07 -11.40
N CYS A 77 -4.19 0.65 -10.87
CA CYS A 77 -2.93 0.79 -11.57
C CYS A 77 -2.71 -0.38 -12.54
N SER A 78 -2.18 -0.09 -13.72
CA SER A 78 -1.69 -1.09 -14.68
C SER A 78 -0.25 -1.51 -14.39
N ARG A 79 0.52 -0.67 -13.71
CA ARG A 79 1.90 -0.91 -13.28
C ARG A 79 2.12 -0.38 -11.88
N VAL A 80 2.89 -1.09 -11.09
CA VAL A 80 3.21 -0.72 -9.71
C VAL A 80 4.72 -0.64 -9.54
N VAL A 81 5.16 0.40 -8.84
CA VAL A 81 6.54 0.60 -8.43
C VAL A 81 6.58 0.66 -6.90
N VAL A 82 7.23 -0.30 -6.28
CA VAL A 82 7.41 -0.34 -4.82
C VAL A 82 8.71 0.35 -4.47
N MET A 83 8.64 1.33 -3.57
CA MET A 83 9.79 2.10 -3.12
C MET A 83 10.08 1.86 -1.64
N TYR A 84 11.35 1.74 -1.30
CA TYR A 84 11.81 1.68 0.09
C TYR A 84 13.05 2.54 0.28
N ALA A 85 13.03 3.39 1.30
CA ALA A 85 14.16 4.24 1.67
C ALA A 85 14.73 5.05 0.48
N GLY A 86 13.86 5.56 -0.41
CA GLY A 86 14.22 6.39 -1.55
C GLY A 86 14.68 5.61 -2.80
N GLU A 87 14.55 4.29 -2.82
CA GLU A 87 14.90 3.44 -3.99
C GLU A 87 13.73 2.60 -4.46
N VAL A 88 13.68 2.37 -5.76
CA VAL A 88 12.80 1.34 -6.34
C VAL A 88 13.36 -0.03 -5.96
N VAL A 89 12.55 -0.82 -5.27
CA VAL A 89 12.94 -2.16 -4.82
C VAL A 89 12.28 -3.27 -5.64
N GLU A 90 11.11 -3.02 -6.17
CA GLU A 90 10.39 -3.93 -7.05
C GLU A 90 9.44 -3.16 -7.96
N GLU A 91 9.24 -3.63 -9.17
CA GLU A 91 8.25 -3.13 -10.11
C GLU A 91 7.64 -4.27 -10.92
N GLY A 92 6.39 -4.09 -11.37
CA GLY A 92 5.67 -5.08 -12.16
C GLY A 92 4.19 -4.76 -12.26
N SER A 93 3.38 -5.69 -12.76
CA SER A 93 1.94 -5.58 -12.72
C SER A 93 1.42 -5.77 -11.28
N PRO A 94 0.25 -5.21 -10.94
CA PRO A 94 -0.38 -5.45 -9.64
C PRO A 94 -0.53 -6.95 -9.33
N GLU A 95 -0.97 -7.72 -10.32
CA GLU A 95 -1.18 -9.16 -10.17
C GLU A 95 0.10 -9.90 -9.80
N GLU A 96 1.22 -9.62 -10.48
CA GLU A 96 2.53 -10.22 -10.19
C GLU A 96 3.00 -9.88 -8.77
N LEU A 97 2.91 -8.60 -8.39
CA LEU A 97 3.41 -8.15 -7.09
C LEU A 97 2.57 -8.69 -5.93
N LEU A 98 1.25 -8.81 -6.11
CA LEU A 98 0.33 -9.26 -5.06
C LEU A 98 0.32 -10.79 -4.90
N SER A 99 0.49 -11.55 -6.00
CA SER A 99 0.48 -13.01 -5.96
C SER A 99 1.83 -13.63 -5.62
N ASP A 100 2.92 -13.04 -6.12
CA ASP A 100 4.28 -13.59 -6.02
C ASP A 100 5.33 -12.48 -5.85
N PRO A 101 5.34 -11.76 -4.69
CA PRO A 101 6.31 -10.69 -4.44
C PRO A 101 7.75 -11.22 -4.49
N ARG A 102 8.63 -10.51 -5.17
CA ARG A 102 10.05 -10.89 -5.36
C ARG A 102 11.01 -10.04 -4.54
N HIS A 103 10.51 -9.02 -3.85
CA HIS A 103 11.31 -8.29 -2.87
C HIS A 103 10.77 -8.52 -1.45
N PRO A 104 11.63 -8.81 -0.46
CA PRO A 104 11.20 -9.05 0.92
C PRO A 104 10.40 -7.91 1.56
N TYR A 105 10.60 -6.67 1.13
CA TYR A 105 9.81 -5.55 1.60
C TYR A 105 8.38 -5.59 1.05
N THR A 106 8.20 -5.84 -0.25
CA THR A 106 6.87 -6.03 -0.88
C THR A 106 6.11 -7.17 -0.19
N TRP A 107 6.81 -8.29 0.02
CA TRP A 107 6.27 -9.41 0.76
C TRP A 107 5.82 -9.01 2.18
N ALA A 108 6.64 -8.25 2.90
CA ALA A 108 6.34 -7.81 4.26
C ALA A 108 5.15 -6.85 4.31
N LEU A 109 5.03 -5.92 3.34
CA LEU A 109 3.87 -5.02 3.20
C LEU A 109 2.57 -5.82 3.01
N LEU A 110 2.56 -6.80 2.10
CA LEU A 110 1.40 -7.64 1.84
C LEU A 110 0.97 -8.46 3.07
N ASN A 111 1.93 -8.92 3.87
CA ASN A 111 1.65 -9.68 5.08
C ASN A 111 1.30 -8.81 6.30
N ALA A 112 1.60 -7.51 6.24
CA ALA A 112 1.20 -6.54 7.25
C ALA A 112 -0.22 -6.00 7.00
N ALA A 113 -0.72 -6.08 5.77
CA ALA A 113 -2.06 -5.61 5.42
C ALA A 113 -3.14 -6.50 6.09
N PRO A 114 -4.15 -5.90 6.74
CA PRO A 114 -5.29 -6.66 7.27
C PRO A 114 -6.06 -7.33 6.14
N ARG A 115 -6.31 -8.64 6.28
CA ARG A 115 -7.19 -9.38 5.36
C ARG A 115 -8.51 -9.66 6.06
N LEU A 116 -9.62 -9.45 5.35
CA LEU A 116 -10.97 -9.68 5.87
C LEU A 116 -11.42 -11.15 5.79
N ASP A 117 -10.57 -12.04 5.27
CA ASP A 117 -10.89 -13.47 5.14
C ASP A 117 -11.13 -14.08 6.53
N SER A 118 -12.17 -14.87 6.63
CA SER A 118 -12.60 -15.60 7.84
C SER A 118 -11.51 -16.52 8.43
N ALA A 119 -10.51 -16.90 7.64
CA ALA A 119 -9.38 -17.73 8.07
C ALA A 119 -8.35 -16.99 8.94
N THR A 120 -8.43 -15.65 9.05
CA THR A 120 -7.45 -14.82 9.78
C THR A 120 -7.93 -14.37 11.16
N HIS A 121 -9.12 -14.78 11.60
CA HIS A 121 -9.61 -14.45 12.94
C HIS A 121 -8.63 -14.99 14.01
N GLY A 122 -7.96 -14.07 14.72
CA GLY A 122 -6.99 -14.40 15.77
C GLY A 122 -5.53 -14.46 15.32
N ARG A 123 -5.18 -14.28 14.06
CA ARG A 123 -3.78 -14.15 13.63
C ARG A 123 -3.23 -12.79 13.99
N LYS A 124 -2.08 -12.75 14.66
CA LYS A 124 -1.32 -11.51 14.85
C LYS A 124 -0.80 -11.03 13.50
N LEU A 125 -1.05 -9.76 13.16
CA LEU A 125 -0.48 -9.13 11.97
C LEU A 125 1.05 -9.24 12.00
N VAL A 126 1.63 -9.51 10.83
CA VAL A 126 3.08 -9.54 10.67
C VAL A 126 3.58 -8.11 10.57
N THR A 127 4.20 -7.60 11.60
CA THR A 127 4.80 -6.26 11.57
C THR A 127 6.21 -6.31 10.99
N ILE A 128 6.56 -5.31 10.20
CA ILE A 128 7.94 -5.11 9.73
C ILE A 128 8.76 -4.59 10.91
N GLN A 129 9.64 -5.44 11.46
CA GLN A 129 10.43 -5.09 12.64
C GLN A 129 11.50 -4.03 12.34
N GLY A 130 11.90 -3.29 13.37
CA GLY A 130 12.94 -2.27 13.30
C GLY A 130 12.47 -0.97 12.65
N GLN A 131 13.37 0.00 12.59
CA GLN A 131 13.14 1.33 12.01
C GLN A 131 13.71 1.41 10.58
N PRO A 132 13.11 2.22 9.68
CA PRO A 132 13.76 2.56 8.43
C PRO A 132 15.15 3.17 8.65
N PRO A 133 16.07 3.02 7.68
CA PRO A 133 17.40 3.62 7.81
C PRO A 133 17.32 5.14 7.88
N ASP A 134 18.29 5.75 8.57
CA ASP A 134 18.40 7.20 8.61
C ASP A 134 18.70 7.75 7.22
N ARG A 135 17.93 8.75 6.79
CA ARG A 135 18.12 9.42 5.50
C ARG A 135 19.45 10.16 5.38
N ARG A 136 20.10 10.47 6.53
CA ARG A 136 21.40 11.14 6.59
C ARG A 136 22.58 10.17 6.49
N ALA A 137 22.33 8.85 6.68
CA ALA A 137 23.36 7.82 6.70
C ALA A 137 22.81 6.52 6.07
N TRP A 138 22.74 6.50 4.75
CA TRP A 138 22.30 5.30 4.04
C TRP A 138 23.29 4.15 4.25
N PRO A 139 22.81 2.92 4.49
CA PRO A 139 23.67 1.76 4.56
C PRO A 139 24.38 1.51 3.20
N THR A 140 25.59 0.98 3.23
CA THR A 140 26.38 0.69 2.03
C THR A 140 25.81 -0.45 1.19
N GLY A 141 25.13 -1.42 1.83
CA GLY A 141 24.50 -2.55 1.17
C GLY A 141 23.02 -2.34 0.86
N CYS A 142 22.29 -3.44 0.77
CA CYS A 142 20.83 -3.41 0.63
C CYS A 142 20.19 -2.61 1.77
N ARG A 143 19.44 -1.58 1.42
CA ARG A 143 18.81 -0.67 2.41
C ARG A 143 17.80 -1.37 3.33
N PHE A 144 17.21 -2.47 2.86
CA PHE A 144 16.28 -3.27 3.65
C PHE A 144 16.97 -4.35 4.52
N ARG A 145 18.27 -4.60 4.38
CA ARG A 145 19.03 -5.70 5.01
C ARG A 145 18.76 -5.83 6.51
N ALA A 146 18.81 -4.72 7.25
CA ALA A 146 18.64 -4.73 8.71
C ALA A 146 17.25 -5.19 9.19
N ARG A 147 16.25 -5.16 8.29
CA ARG A 147 14.85 -5.52 8.56
C ARG A 147 14.40 -6.74 7.76
N CYS A 148 15.29 -7.30 6.94
CA CYS A 148 14.97 -8.38 6.02
C CYS A 148 15.08 -9.74 6.72
N PRO A 149 14.01 -10.55 6.80
CA PRO A 149 14.08 -11.89 7.36
C PRO A 149 14.79 -12.91 6.44
N PHE A 150 15.12 -12.51 5.21
CA PHE A 150 15.78 -13.32 4.19
C PHE A 150 17.20 -12.83 3.89
N ALA A 151 17.77 -11.96 4.74
CA ALA A 151 19.08 -11.38 4.48
C ALA A 151 20.15 -12.46 4.39
N ILE A 152 20.97 -12.37 3.34
CA ILE A 152 22.15 -13.20 3.09
C ILE A 152 23.41 -12.34 3.14
N GLU A 153 24.59 -12.96 3.08
CA GLU A 153 25.85 -12.26 3.16
C GLU A 153 26.02 -11.21 2.04
N ASP A 154 25.60 -11.54 0.82
CA ASP A 154 25.66 -10.65 -0.34
C ASP A 154 24.87 -9.36 -0.16
N CYS A 155 23.88 -9.32 0.75
CA CYS A 155 23.16 -8.10 1.08
C CYS A 155 24.05 -7.03 1.75
N ALA A 156 25.30 -7.35 2.08
CA ALA A 156 26.32 -6.36 2.46
C ALA A 156 26.71 -5.46 1.28
N GLN A 157 26.48 -5.91 0.05
CA GLN A 157 26.63 -5.14 -1.17
C GLN A 157 25.28 -4.61 -1.64
N HIS A 158 25.29 -3.46 -2.31
CA HIS A 158 24.08 -2.85 -2.84
C HIS A 158 23.63 -3.61 -4.10
N PRO A 159 22.39 -4.16 -4.13
CA PRO A 159 21.87 -4.83 -5.32
C PRO A 159 21.42 -3.81 -6.37
N ASP A 160 21.61 -4.11 -7.63
CA ASP A 160 21.03 -3.37 -8.73
C ASP A 160 19.58 -3.77 -8.97
N LEU A 161 18.78 -2.86 -9.57
CA LEU A 161 17.44 -3.20 -10.04
C LEU A 161 17.59 -3.98 -11.35
N LEU A 162 17.39 -5.29 -11.31
CA LEU A 162 17.52 -6.15 -12.48
C LEU A 162 16.18 -6.70 -12.94
N PRO A 163 15.97 -6.82 -14.26
CA PRO A 163 14.77 -7.44 -14.80
C PRO A 163 14.72 -8.94 -14.45
N LEU A 164 13.55 -9.40 -14.04
CA LEU A 164 13.22 -10.82 -13.89
C LEU A 164 12.43 -11.34 -15.09
N THR A 165 11.59 -10.48 -15.66
CA THR A 165 10.80 -10.71 -16.88
C THR A 165 10.80 -9.41 -17.69
N GLU A 166 10.13 -9.39 -18.84
CA GLU A 166 9.95 -8.16 -19.64
C GLU A 166 9.21 -7.04 -18.90
N THR A 167 8.34 -7.39 -17.95
CA THR A 167 7.47 -6.46 -17.24
C THR A 167 7.86 -6.23 -15.80
N ARG A 168 8.78 -7.04 -15.26
CA ARG A 168 9.06 -7.10 -13.82
C ARG A 168 10.53 -6.96 -13.51
N SER A 169 10.87 -6.11 -12.53
CA SER A 169 12.25 -5.98 -12.03
C SER A 169 12.27 -6.06 -10.50
N THR A 170 13.39 -6.50 -9.94
CA THR A 170 13.62 -6.55 -8.49
C THR A 170 15.04 -6.12 -8.12
N ARG A 171 15.16 -5.50 -6.95
CA ARG A 171 16.42 -5.11 -6.32
C ARG A 171 16.70 -6.02 -5.11
N CYS A 172 16.85 -7.33 -5.37
CA CYS A 172 17.05 -8.32 -4.31
C CYS A 172 17.97 -9.45 -4.72
N TRP A 173 19.11 -9.60 -4.03
CA TRP A 173 20.07 -10.68 -4.26
C TRP A 173 19.46 -12.08 -4.18
N VAL A 174 18.55 -12.30 -3.24
CA VAL A 174 17.93 -13.63 -3.03
C VAL A 174 17.18 -14.07 -4.28
N THR A 175 16.29 -13.21 -4.78
CA THR A 175 15.43 -13.55 -5.92
C THR A 175 16.14 -13.46 -7.26
N GLN A 176 17.13 -12.58 -7.41
CA GLN A 176 17.99 -12.51 -8.60
C GLN A 176 18.81 -13.79 -8.80
N ARG A 177 19.15 -14.50 -7.72
CA ARG A 177 19.85 -15.80 -7.75
C ARG A 177 18.90 -16.99 -7.84
N GLY A 178 17.63 -16.79 -8.14
CA GLY A 178 16.63 -17.85 -8.24
C GLY A 178 16.10 -18.34 -6.88
N GLY A 179 16.44 -17.68 -5.79
CA GLY A 179 15.88 -17.97 -4.47
C GLY A 179 14.40 -17.59 -4.40
N ALA A 180 13.59 -18.42 -3.73
CA ALA A 180 12.21 -18.11 -3.41
C ALA A 180 12.13 -17.47 -2.02
N LEU A 181 11.19 -16.53 -1.84
CA LEU A 181 10.90 -15.95 -0.54
C LEU A 181 10.02 -16.93 0.26
N HIS A 182 10.64 -18.05 0.68
CA HIS A 182 9.96 -19.04 1.52
C HIS A 182 9.94 -18.54 2.96
N VAL A 183 8.77 -18.21 3.45
CA VAL A 183 8.60 -17.91 4.87
C VAL A 183 8.50 -19.22 5.60
N PRO A 184 9.34 -19.48 6.61
CA PRO A 184 9.07 -20.55 7.53
C PRO A 184 7.70 -20.30 8.16
N ALA A 185 6.81 -21.29 8.11
CA ALA A 185 5.53 -21.22 8.78
C ALA A 185 5.79 -20.80 10.23
N ARG A 186 5.36 -19.58 10.59
CA ARG A 186 5.48 -19.16 11.99
C ARG A 186 4.67 -20.11 12.86
N PRO A 187 5.21 -20.51 14.01
CA PRO A 187 4.42 -21.29 14.97
C PRO A 187 3.13 -20.52 15.24
N GLN A 188 2.01 -21.17 14.99
CA GLN A 188 0.70 -20.62 15.36
C GLN A 188 0.72 -20.45 16.87
N VAL A 189 0.87 -19.23 17.34
CA VAL A 189 0.59 -18.94 18.74
C VAL A 189 -0.90 -19.17 18.89
N ALA A 190 -1.25 -20.30 19.49
CA ALA A 190 -2.64 -20.62 19.82
C ALA A 190 -3.21 -19.37 20.52
N ALA A 191 -4.31 -18.84 19.98
CA ALA A 191 -5.02 -17.77 20.63
C ALA A 191 -5.33 -18.27 22.04
N ALA A 192 -4.91 -17.52 23.06
CA ALA A 192 -5.28 -17.86 24.43
C ALA A 192 -6.81 -18.00 24.45
N PRO A 193 -7.35 -19.08 25.06
CA PRO A 193 -8.79 -19.25 25.12
C PRO A 193 -9.39 -17.98 25.69
N ARG A 194 -10.29 -17.37 24.96
CA ARG A 194 -11.09 -16.24 25.49
C ARG A 194 -11.81 -16.81 26.68
N ALA A 195 -11.52 -16.29 27.87
CA ALA A 195 -12.37 -16.52 29.02
C ALA A 195 -13.78 -16.07 28.60
N GLU A 196 -14.72 -16.99 28.53
CA GLU A 196 -16.13 -16.67 28.34
C GLU A 196 -16.54 -15.81 29.54
N SER A 197 -16.60 -14.50 29.33
CA SER A 197 -17.14 -13.59 30.33
C SER A 197 -18.63 -13.90 30.44
N ALA A 198 -19.04 -14.44 31.56
CA ALA A 198 -20.44 -14.79 31.83
C ALA A 198 -21.38 -13.55 31.88
N LYS A 199 -20.83 -12.35 31.76
CA LYS A 199 -21.61 -11.10 31.74
C LYS A 199 -21.30 -10.31 30.47
N PRO A 200 -22.32 -9.88 29.72
CA PRO A 200 -22.11 -9.03 28.56
C PRO A 200 -21.46 -7.70 29.02
N LEU A 201 -20.44 -7.26 28.29
CA LEU A 201 -19.74 -6.01 28.57
C LEU A 201 -20.64 -4.79 28.21
N LEU A 202 -21.54 -4.98 27.25
CA LEU A 202 -22.50 -3.97 26.78
C LEU A 202 -23.78 -4.66 26.34
N VAL A 203 -24.91 -4.17 26.85
CA VAL A 203 -26.24 -4.60 26.42
C VAL A 203 -26.93 -3.38 25.82
N LEU A 204 -27.40 -3.49 24.57
CA LEU A 204 -28.16 -2.45 23.89
C LEU A 204 -29.61 -2.94 23.73
N GLU A 205 -30.54 -2.31 24.45
CA GLU A 205 -31.95 -2.60 24.36
C GLU A 205 -32.68 -1.47 23.63
N GLY A 206 -33.53 -1.82 22.66
CA GLY A 206 -34.41 -0.86 21.99
C GLY A 206 -33.69 0.16 21.10
N LEU A 207 -32.48 -0.14 20.58
CA LEU A 207 -31.76 0.75 19.68
C LEU A 207 -32.57 1.02 18.42
N LYS A 208 -32.96 2.28 18.19
CA LYS A 208 -33.62 2.73 16.95
C LYS A 208 -32.76 3.71 16.23
N LYS A 209 -32.54 3.48 14.93
CA LYS A 209 -31.85 4.40 14.02
C LYS A 209 -32.92 5.10 13.16
N HIS A 210 -32.99 6.42 13.25
CA HIS A 210 -33.78 7.24 12.33
C HIS A 210 -32.85 7.79 11.25
N PHE A 211 -33.22 7.58 9.98
CA PHE A 211 -32.52 8.12 8.81
C PHE A 211 -33.15 9.45 8.42
#